data_5ab8b9bede8cefbc14edd931d1dc6c5e
#
_entry.id   5ab8b9bede8cefbc14edd931d1dc6c5e
#
_cell.length_a   1.000
_cell.length_b   1.000
_cell.length_c   1.000
_cell.angle_alpha   90.00
_cell.angle_beta   90.00
_cell.angle_gamma   90.00
#
_symmetry.space_group_name_H-M   'P 1'
#
loop_
_entity.id
_entity.type
_entity.pdbx_description
1 polymer ?
#
loop_
_entity_poly.entity_id
_entity_poly.type
_entity_poly.pdbx_seq_one_letter_code
_entity_poly.pdbx_strand_id
1 'polypeptide(L)'
;AVKYGKIETNPIIKAAKIKDDNVRQRIISKSEFETLLSFSPVHLKPILKMAYYEPMRKEEIIGLTWDEIDLQSNFIRLSANRTKGKKNGRSIPIHPLIKEMLYSLPRSITTNRVFLYLDKQGRYRPFKGFSRSWNRVRKLAGLNDVVFHDLRHTAITNMRKAGNPPSVIMKASGHKTMSMFLRYNLVDDEDLRSMKWNDESIEMGNRVRESEN
;
A
#
# COMPACT_ATOMS: atom_id res chain seq x y z
N ALA A 1 -33.45 -6.81 13.09
CA ALA A 1 -34.73 -7.47 13.06
C ALA A 1 -34.94 -8.32 14.32
N VAL A 2 -34.09 -9.34 14.61
CA VAL A 2 -34.21 -10.15 15.87
C VAL A 2 -34.09 -9.26 17.12
N LYS A 3 -33.09 -8.37 17.19
CA LYS A 3 -32.87 -7.44 18.31
C LYS A 3 -34.08 -6.53 18.62
N TYR A 4 -34.95 -6.32 17.66
CA TYR A 4 -36.13 -5.46 17.77
C TYR A 4 -37.46 -6.25 17.71
N GLY A 5 -37.42 -7.58 17.94
CA GLY A 5 -38.62 -8.44 18.00
C GLY A 5 -39.41 -8.58 16.67
N LYS A 6 -38.83 -8.13 15.54
CA LYS A 6 -39.53 -8.17 14.24
C LYS A 6 -39.52 -9.54 13.58
N ILE A 7 -38.58 -10.41 13.99
CA ILE A 7 -38.51 -11.82 13.60
C ILE A 7 -37.91 -12.60 14.79
N GLU A 8 -38.38 -13.83 15.01
CA GLU A 8 -37.90 -14.67 16.12
C GLU A 8 -36.48 -15.18 15.88
N THR A 9 -36.14 -15.56 14.67
CA THR A 9 -34.81 -16.06 14.32
C THR A 9 -34.31 -15.40 13.05
N ASN A 10 -32.98 -15.26 12.94
CA ASN A 10 -32.36 -14.76 11.71
C ASN A 10 -32.35 -15.88 10.65
N PRO A 11 -33.11 -15.79 9.57
CA PRO A 11 -33.18 -16.84 8.53
C PRO A 11 -31.83 -17.05 7.82
N ILE A 12 -30.91 -16.05 7.87
CA ILE A 12 -29.59 -16.11 7.20
C ILE A 12 -28.56 -16.92 8.01
N ILE A 13 -28.83 -17.25 9.30
CA ILE A 13 -27.88 -18.04 10.11
C ILE A 13 -27.62 -19.43 9.48
N LYS A 14 -28.64 -20.01 8.84
CA LYS A 14 -28.53 -21.33 8.17
C LYS A 14 -27.97 -21.24 6.75
N ALA A 15 -27.84 -20.05 6.17
CA ALA A 15 -27.23 -19.89 4.85
C ALA A 15 -25.75 -20.27 4.91
N ALA A 16 -25.33 -21.18 4.05
CA ALA A 16 -23.90 -21.53 3.91
C ALA A 16 -23.10 -20.27 3.60
N LYS A 17 -22.08 -19.97 4.41
CA LYS A 17 -21.11 -18.92 4.07
C LYS A 17 -20.43 -19.36 2.79
N ILE A 18 -20.65 -18.65 1.71
CA ILE A 18 -19.87 -18.81 0.48
C ILE A 18 -18.42 -18.52 0.90
N LYS A 19 -17.55 -19.53 0.82
CA LYS A 19 -16.12 -19.33 0.96
C LYS A 19 -15.67 -18.52 -0.24
N ASP A 20 -15.39 -17.26 -0.02
CA ASP A 20 -14.79 -16.40 -1.04
C ASP A 20 -13.27 -16.68 -1.05
N ASP A 21 -12.88 -17.70 -1.80
CA ASP A 21 -11.47 -18.09 -1.99
C ASP A 21 -10.78 -17.22 -3.08
N ASN A 22 -11.49 -16.25 -3.65
CA ASN A 22 -10.98 -15.32 -4.64
C ASN A 22 -10.04 -14.27 -4.02
N VAL A 23 -8.90 -14.71 -3.54
CA VAL A 23 -7.81 -13.80 -3.12
C VAL A 23 -7.22 -13.18 -4.39
N ARG A 24 -7.48 -11.88 -4.58
CA ARG A 24 -6.90 -11.13 -5.68
C ARG A 24 -5.39 -11.04 -5.52
N GLN A 25 -4.64 -11.48 -6.55
CA GLN A 25 -3.18 -11.62 -6.54
C GLN A 25 -2.50 -10.70 -7.58
N ARG A 26 -3.19 -9.68 -8.07
CA ARG A 26 -2.68 -8.78 -9.11
C ARG A 26 -1.55 -7.89 -8.55
N ILE A 27 -0.34 -8.06 -9.06
CA ILE A 27 0.82 -7.21 -8.83
C ILE A 27 1.08 -6.39 -10.08
N ILE A 28 1.33 -5.10 -9.91
CA ILE A 28 1.56 -4.15 -11.00
C ILE A 28 3.06 -4.05 -11.23
N SER A 29 3.53 -4.36 -12.44
CA SER A 29 4.93 -4.22 -12.80
C SER A 29 5.34 -2.73 -12.85
N LYS A 30 6.65 -2.46 -12.83
CA LYS A 30 7.16 -1.10 -12.96
C LYS A 30 6.75 -0.44 -14.27
N SER A 31 6.80 -1.18 -15.39
CA SER A 31 6.39 -0.68 -16.71
C SER A 31 4.91 -0.36 -16.79
N GLU A 32 4.05 -1.20 -16.22
CA GLU A 32 2.61 -0.92 -16.12
C GLU A 32 2.34 0.31 -15.26
N PHE A 33 3.07 0.47 -14.17
CA PHE A 33 2.94 1.65 -13.31
C PHE A 33 3.37 2.93 -14.01
N GLU A 34 4.47 2.92 -14.74
CA GLU A 34 4.93 4.05 -15.57
C GLU A 34 3.90 4.38 -16.66
N THR A 35 3.28 3.37 -17.27
CA THR A 35 2.18 3.56 -18.22
C THR A 35 0.96 4.22 -17.56
N LEU A 36 0.57 3.78 -16.36
CA LEU A 36 -0.48 4.46 -15.58
C LEU A 36 -0.15 5.93 -15.30
N LEU A 37 1.10 6.22 -14.92
CA LEU A 37 1.56 7.58 -14.67
C LEU A 37 1.54 8.45 -15.92
N SER A 38 1.91 7.91 -17.10
CA SER A 38 1.94 8.66 -18.36
C SER A 38 0.55 9.19 -18.75
N PHE A 39 -0.49 8.37 -18.58
CA PHE A 39 -1.88 8.76 -18.84
C PHE A 39 -2.55 9.52 -17.71
N SER A 40 -1.88 9.67 -16.57
CA SER A 40 -2.47 10.31 -15.39
C SER A 40 -2.38 11.84 -15.45
N PRO A 41 -3.46 12.55 -15.11
CA PRO A 41 -3.38 14.00 -14.91
C PRO A 41 -2.42 14.33 -13.77
N VAL A 42 -1.79 15.50 -13.85
CA VAL A 42 -0.72 15.95 -12.92
C VAL A 42 -1.11 15.77 -11.45
N HIS A 43 -2.32 16.17 -11.09
CA HIS A 43 -2.81 16.10 -9.70
C HIS A 43 -3.04 14.65 -9.19
N LEU A 44 -3.21 13.67 -10.07
CA LEU A 44 -3.42 12.27 -9.68
C LEU A 44 -2.08 11.51 -9.52
N LYS A 45 -1.03 11.92 -10.24
CA LYS A 45 0.29 11.26 -10.20
C LYS A 45 0.85 11.08 -8.77
N PRO A 46 0.81 12.11 -7.89
CA PRO A 46 1.29 11.94 -6.51
C PRO A 46 0.51 10.90 -5.71
N ILE A 47 -0.82 10.81 -5.90
CA ILE A 47 -1.67 9.81 -5.24
C ILE A 47 -1.30 8.40 -5.70
N LEU A 48 -1.06 8.20 -7.00
CA LEU A 48 -0.64 6.91 -7.55
C LEU A 48 0.75 6.51 -7.05
N LYS A 49 1.71 7.46 -7.04
CA LYS A 49 3.05 7.21 -6.47
C LYS A 49 2.96 6.81 -5.01
N MET A 50 2.19 7.53 -4.20
CA MET A 50 1.99 7.18 -2.80
C MET A 50 1.41 5.77 -2.65
N ALA A 51 0.42 5.38 -3.44
CA ALA A 51 -0.19 4.06 -3.38
C ALA A 51 0.72 2.91 -3.84
N TYR A 52 1.65 3.19 -4.77
CA TYR A 52 2.57 2.20 -5.33
C TYR A 52 3.79 1.94 -4.43
N TYR A 53 4.27 2.99 -3.74
CA TYR A 53 5.47 2.89 -2.91
C TYR A 53 5.16 2.69 -1.42
N GLU A 54 3.98 3.14 -0.95
CA GLU A 54 3.62 3.10 0.46
C GLU A 54 2.47 2.11 0.73
N PRO A 55 2.52 1.34 1.83
CA PRO A 55 1.51 0.33 2.14
C PRO A 55 0.24 0.95 2.74
N MET A 56 -0.22 2.07 2.16
CA MET A 56 -1.36 2.85 2.65
C MET A 56 -2.68 2.47 1.97
N ARG A 57 -3.79 2.65 2.69
CA ARG A 57 -5.12 2.51 2.12
C ARG A 57 -5.52 3.77 1.37
N LYS A 58 -6.39 3.63 0.36
CA LYS A 58 -6.89 4.75 -0.44
C LYS A 58 -7.36 5.93 0.40
N GLU A 59 -8.19 5.68 1.41
CA GLU A 59 -8.76 6.73 2.25
C GLU A 59 -7.71 7.38 3.17
N GLU A 60 -6.67 6.63 3.56
CA GLU A 60 -5.53 7.16 4.31
C GLU A 60 -4.71 8.11 3.43
N ILE A 61 -4.50 7.75 2.17
CA ILE A 61 -3.79 8.61 1.20
C ILE A 61 -4.58 9.90 0.94
N ILE A 62 -5.85 9.78 0.53
CA ILE A 62 -6.67 10.96 0.20
C ILE A 62 -6.79 11.89 1.40
N GLY A 63 -6.91 11.32 2.58
CA GLY A 63 -7.07 12.07 3.81
C GLY A 63 -5.78 12.55 4.44
N LEU A 64 -4.60 12.28 3.89
CA LEU A 64 -3.31 12.62 4.49
C LEU A 64 -3.15 14.13 4.69
N THR A 65 -2.64 14.50 5.87
CA THR A 65 -2.35 15.90 6.24
C THR A 65 -0.86 16.09 6.46
N TRP A 66 -0.40 17.33 6.37
CA TRP A 66 1.01 17.67 6.59
C TRP A 66 1.45 17.41 8.03
N ASP A 67 0.55 17.51 9.02
CA ASP A 67 0.85 17.20 10.43
C ASP A 67 1.14 15.71 10.66
N GLU A 68 0.69 14.83 9.75
CA GLU A 68 0.96 13.39 9.80
C GLU A 68 2.31 13.04 9.16
N ILE A 69 3.03 14.02 8.55
CA ILE A 69 4.29 13.80 7.83
C ILE A 69 5.46 14.43 8.60
N ASP A 70 6.36 13.59 9.05
CA ASP A 70 7.62 13.97 9.67
C ASP A 70 8.78 13.71 8.69
N LEU A 71 9.15 14.74 7.95
CA LEU A 71 10.23 14.66 6.95
C LEU A 71 11.62 14.61 7.57
N GLN A 72 11.80 15.01 8.85
CA GLN A 72 13.07 14.91 9.55
C GLN A 72 13.34 13.46 9.95
N SER A 73 12.38 12.82 10.61
CA SER A 73 12.50 11.42 11.01
C SER A 73 12.14 10.43 9.89
N ASN A 74 11.69 10.91 8.71
CA ASN A 74 11.25 10.12 7.55
C ASN A 74 10.08 9.17 7.86
N PHE A 75 9.06 9.65 8.57
CA PHE A 75 7.87 8.86 8.90
C PHE A 75 6.57 9.59 8.56
N ILE A 76 5.58 8.79 8.12
CA ILE A 76 4.17 9.17 8.15
C ILE A 76 3.58 8.55 9.41
N ARG A 77 2.96 9.38 10.27
CA ARG A 77 2.38 8.98 11.56
C ARG A 77 0.87 9.07 11.52
N LEU A 78 0.21 7.94 11.28
CA LEU A 78 -1.26 7.87 11.27
C LEU A 78 -1.77 7.61 12.69
N SER A 79 -2.62 8.51 13.18
CA SER A 79 -3.29 8.35 14.48
C SER A 79 -4.32 7.21 14.46
N ALA A 80 -4.75 6.75 15.64
CA ALA A 80 -5.73 5.68 15.76
C ALA A 80 -7.04 5.97 15.02
N ASN A 81 -7.50 7.21 15.03
CA ASN A 81 -8.74 7.64 14.37
C ASN A 81 -8.66 7.54 12.84
N ARG A 82 -7.46 7.56 12.28
CA ARG A 82 -7.18 7.45 10.84
C ARG A 82 -7.13 6.01 10.35
N THR A 83 -6.95 5.05 11.27
CA THR A 83 -6.79 3.64 10.90
C THR A 83 -8.12 2.87 10.96
N LYS A 84 -8.28 1.87 10.09
CA LYS A 84 -9.46 1.00 10.13
C LYS A 84 -9.55 0.27 11.47
N GLY A 85 -10.59 0.56 12.24
CA GLY A 85 -10.86 -0.05 13.56
C GLY A 85 -10.41 0.82 14.74
N LYS A 86 -9.89 2.03 14.53
CA LYS A 86 -9.69 3.13 15.51
C LYS A 86 -9.02 2.74 16.84
N LYS A 87 -8.23 1.65 16.88
CA LYS A 87 -7.62 1.15 18.13
C LYS A 87 -6.19 1.64 18.31
N ASN A 88 -5.37 1.57 17.23
CA ASN A 88 -3.94 1.92 17.30
C ASN A 88 -3.55 2.74 16.09
N GLY A 89 -2.74 3.78 16.30
CA GLY A 89 -2.02 4.48 15.25
C GLY A 89 -0.89 3.59 14.68
N ARG A 90 -0.26 4.06 13.61
CA ARG A 90 0.95 3.42 13.07
C ARG A 90 1.87 4.42 12.39
N SER A 91 3.16 4.07 12.36
CA SER A 91 4.18 4.80 11.64
C SER A 91 4.57 4.02 10.37
N ILE A 92 4.75 4.74 9.28
CA ILE A 92 5.13 4.20 7.97
C ILE A 92 6.42 4.94 7.58
N PRO A 93 7.55 4.24 7.36
CA PRO A 93 8.76 4.87 6.84
C PRO A 93 8.48 5.45 5.46
N ILE A 94 8.99 6.65 5.17
CA ILE A 94 8.79 7.30 3.88
C ILE A 94 9.82 6.79 2.89
N HIS A 95 9.36 6.25 1.77
CA HIS A 95 10.22 5.85 0.66
C HIS A 95 10.94 7.07 0.07
N PRO A 96 12.25 7.00 -0.30
CA PRO A 96 13.01 8.14 -0.81
C PRO A 96 12.34 8.90 -1.94
N LEU A 97 11.80 8.21 -2.96
CA LEU A 97 11.07 8.83 -4.06
C LEU A 97 9.78 9.54 -3.64
N ILE A 98 9.16 9.08 -2.54
CA ILE A 98 7.98 9.74 -1.97
C ILE A 98 8.40 10.98 -1.20
N LYS A 99 9.53 10.95 -0.50
CA LYS A 99 10.08 12.12 0.19
C LYS A 99 10.36 13.26 -0.78
N GLU A 100 11.03 12.98 -1.88
CA GLU A 100 11.31 13.96 -2.95
C GLU A 100 10.00 14.53 -3.53
N MET A 101 9.05 13.66 -3.83
CA MET A 101 7.73 14.07 -4.31
C MET A 101 7.04 15.01 -3.30
N LEU A 102 7.05 14.67 -2.01
CA LEU A 102 6.40 15.47 -0.96
C LEU A 102 7.00 16.89 -0.87
N TYR A 103 8.30 17.05 -1.04
CA TYR A 103 8.95 18.37 -1.10
C TYR A 103 8.46 19.21 -2.28
N SER A 104 8.09 18.60 -3.39
CA SER A 104 7.63 19.29 -4.62
C SER A 104 6.13 19.63 -4.60
N LEU A 105 5.35 19.11 -3.64
CA LEU A 105 3.91 19.35 -3.61
C LEU A 105 3.56 20.76 -3.10
N PRO A 106 2.55 21.40 -3.71
CA PRO A 106 2.07 22.70 -3.23
C PRO A 106 1.40 22.56 -1.86
N ARG A 107 1.63 23.53 -0.99
CA ARG A 107 0.89 23.70 0.27
C ARG A 107 -0.17 24.76 0.12
N SER A 108 -1.34 24.52 0.69
CA SER A 108 -2.45 25.49 0.68
C SER A 108 -2.62 26.11 2.06
N ILE A 109 -2.88 27.42 2.10
CA ILE A 109 -3.21 28.14 3.33
C ILE A 109 -4.63 27.83 3.83
N THR A 110 -5.51 27.28 2.96
CA THR A 110 -6.92 27.01 3.30
C THR A 110 -7.16 25.58 3.77
N THR A 111 -6.20 24.70 3.62
CA THR A 111 -6.33 23.28 4.03
C THR A 111 -4.98 22.66 4.30
N ASN A 112 -4.92 21.82 5.33
CA ASN A 112 -3.71 21.06 5.69
C ASN A 112 -3.58 19.72 4.93
N ARG A 113 -4.41 19.48 3.90
CA ARG A 113 -4.35 18.25 3.09
C ARG A 113 -3.12 18.25 2.19
N VAL A 114 -2.48 17.09 2.06
CA VAL A 114 -1.29 16.88 1.22
C VAL A 114 -1.65 16.86 -0.25
N PHE A 115 -2.69 16.10 -0.62
CA PHE A 115 -3.08 15.93 -2.01
C PHE A 115 -4.21 16.88 -2.38
N LEU A 116 -3.91 17.73 -3.37
CA LEU A 116 -4.79 18.80 -3.83
C LEU A 116 -4.96 18.75 -5.34
N TYR A 117 -6.07 19.26 -5.83
CA TYR A 117 -6.26 19.56 -7.25
C TYR A 117 -6.68 21.03 -7.43
N LEU A 118 -6.42 21.60 -8.59
CA LEU A 118 -6.90 22.93 -8.95
C LEU A 118 -8.34 22.83 -9.49
N ASP A 119 -9.25 23.59 -8.91
CA ASP A 119 -10.60 23.75 -9.44
C ASP A 119 -10.59 24.65 -10.68
N LYS A 120 -11.75 24.83 -11.34
CA LYS A 120 -11.89 25.68 -12.54
C LYS A 120 -11.57 27.16 -12.28
N GLN A 121 -11.56 27.60 -11.02
CA GLN A 121 -11.22 28.96 -10.60
C GLN A 121 -9.75 29.08 -10.15
N GLY A 122 -8.92 28.06 -10.40
CA GLY A 122 -7.51 28.04 -10.01
C GLY A 122 -7.25 27.90 -8.51
N ARG A 123 -8.23 27.45 -7.70
CA ARG A 123 -8.09 27.28 -6.25
C ARG A 123 -7.74 25.85 -5.91
N TYR A 124 -6.82 25.67 -4.97
CA TYR A 124 -6.47 24.36 -4.43
C TYR A 124 -7.62 23.78 -3.61
N ARG A 125 -8.04 22.56 -3.96
CA ARG A 125 -9.09 21.80 -3.29
C ARG A 125 -8.62 20.42 -2.88
N PRO A 126 -9.01 19.93 -1.69
CA PRO A 126 -8.72 18.57 -1.28
C PRO A 126 -9.56 17.58 -2.08
N PHE A 127 -8.98 16.41 -2.34
CA PHE A 127 -9.72 15.33 -2.98
C PHE A 127 -10.84 14.79 -2.09
N LYS A 128 -12.03 14.64 -2.64
CA LYS A 128 -13.14 13.86 -2.07
C LYS A 128 -13.14 12.42 -2.62
N GLY A 129 -12.57 12.25 -3.80
CA GLY A 129 -12.42 10.98 -4.51
C GLY A 129 -11.91 11.21 -5.93
N PHE A 130 -11.46 10.14 -6.58
CA PHE A 130 -10.89 10.22 -7.93
C PHE A 130 -11.31 9.04 -8.84
N SER A 131 -12.40 8.34 -8.50
CA SER A 131 -12.80 7.11 -9.20
C SER A 131 -13.01 7.31 -10.71
N ARG A 132 -13.54 8.46 -11.16
CA ARG A 132 -13.70 8.78 -12.58
C ARG A 132 -12.34 8.90 -13.28
N SER A 133 -11.42 9.67 -12.69
CA SER A 133 -10.05 9.84 -13.23
C SER A 133 -9.30 8.52 -13.24
N TRP A 134 -9.37 7.74 -12.18
CA TRP A 134 -8.77 6.40 -12.11
C TRP A 134 -9.30 5.47 -13.21
N ASN A 135 -10.62 5.38 -13.37
CA ASN A 135 -11.23 4.53 -14.39
C ASN A 135 -10.83 4.95 -15.81
N ARG A 136 -10.69 6.25 -16.07
CA ARG A 136 -10.19 6.75 -17.37
C ARG A 136 -8.73 6.36 -17.56
N VAL A 137 -7.86 6.58 -16.58
CA VAL A 137 -6.43 6.30 -16.65
C VAL A 137 -6.16 4.83 -16.92
N ARG A 138 -6.76 3.91 -16.15
CA ARG A 138 -6.54 2.48 -16.35
C ARG A 138 -7.03 1.98 -17.72
N LYS A 139 -8.12 2.55 -18.26
CA LYS A 139 -8.61 2.25 -19.60
C LYS A 139 -7.63 2.71 -20.67
N LEU A 140 -7.12 3.96 -20.58
CA LEU A 140 -6.14 4.50 -21.52
C LEU A 140 -4.81 3.73 -21.45
N ALA A 141 -4.43 3.24 -20.29
CA ALA A 141 -3.25 2.41 -20.09
C ALA A 141 -3.43 0.95 -20.55
N GLY A 142 -4.63 0.53 -20.99
CA GLY A 142 -4.93 -0.86 -21.35
C GLY A 142 -5.03 -1.81 -20.16
N LEU A 143 -5.07 -1.29 -18.92
CA LEU A 143 -5.05 -2.06 -17.66
C LEU A 143 -6.46 -2.15 -17.04
N ASN A 144 -7.41 -2.70 -17.80
CA ASN A 144 -8.82 -2.75 -17.40
C ASN A 144 -9.09 -3.66 -16.20
N ASP A 145 -8.24 -4.64 -15.96
CA ASP A 145 -8.29 -5.58 -14.84
C ASP A 145 -7.79 -4.97 -13.52
N VAL A 146 -6.97 -3.90 -13.58
CA VAL A 146 -6.33 -3.30 -12.41
C VAL A 146 -7.32 -2.48 -11.59
N VAL A 147 -7.34 -2.69 -10.27
CA VAL A 147 -8.05 -1.84 -9.30
C VAL A 147 -7.06 -1.04 -8.47
N PHE A 148 -7.47 0.10 -7.92
CA PHE A 148 -6.56 0.98 -7.17
C PHE A 148 -5.88 0.28 -5.98
N HIS A 149 -6.55 -0.70 -5.38
CA HIS A 149 -6.00 -1.45 -4.25
C HIS A 149 -4.82 -2.35 -4.63
N ASP A 150 -4.68 -2.73 -5.91
CA ASP A 150 -3.56 -3.52 -6.39
C ASP A 150 -2.22 -2.76 -6.29
N LEU A 151 -2.24 -1.42 -6.33
CA LEU A 151 -1.05 -0.60 -6.05
C LEU A 151 -0.52 -0.86 -4.63
N ARG A 152 -1.40 -0.91 -3.63
CA ARG A 152 -1.01 -1.26 -2.26
C ARG A 152 -0.54 -2.72 -2.15
N HIS A 153 -1.15 -3.65 -2.88
CA HIS A 153 -0.68 -5.04 -2.97
C HIS A 153 0.76 -5.06 -3.47
N THR A 154 1.02 -4.31 -4.54
CA THR A 154 2.36 -4.18 -5.12
C THR A 154 3.36 -3.60 -4.12
N ALA A 155 3.01 -2.53 -3.41
CA ALA A 155 3.88 -1.94 -2.39
C ALA A 155 4.28 -2.97 -1.31
N ILE A 156 3.31 -3.74 -0.80
CA ILE A 156 3.56 -4.76 0.23
C ILE A 156 4.41 -5.91 -0.31
N THR A 157 4.14 -6.36 -1.53
CA THR A 157 4.94 -7.40 -2.20
C THR A 157 6.37 -6.95 -2.44
N ASN A 158 6.56 -5.70 -2.91
CA ASN A 158 7.91 -5.14 -3.11
C ASN A 158 8.69 -5.02 -1.79
N MET A 159 8.02 -4.62 -0.70
CA MET A 159 8.64 -4.61 0.63
C MET A 159 9.08 -6.01 1.07
N ARG A 160 8.29 -7.04 0.79
CA ARG A 160 8.64 -8.43 1.07
C ARG A 160 9.84 -8.88 0.23
N LYS A 161 9.80 -8.65 -1.07
CA LYS A 161 10.90 -8.97 -2.00
C LYS A 161 12.21 -8.24 -1.64
N ALA A 162 12.11 -7.08 -1.01
CA ALA A 162 13.26 -6.37 -0.45
C ALA A 162 13.80 -6.98 0.87
N GLY A 163 13.27 -8.12 1.32
CA GLY A 163 13.76 -8.85 2.50
C GLY A 163 13.25 -8.34 3.85
N ASN A 164 12.25 -7.45 3.87
CA ASN A 164 11.71 -6.98 5.14
C ASN A 164 10.91 -8.08 5.87
N PRO A 165 11.09 -8.23 7.19
CA PRO A 165 10.35 -9.20 7.98
C PRO A 165 8.83 -8.97 7.91
N PRO A 166 8.00 -10.04 7.87
CA PRO A 166 6.54 -9.93 7.85
C PRO A 166 5.97 -9.05 8.97
N SER A 167 6.51 -9.14 10.19
CA SER A 167 6.07 -8.34 11.34
C SER A 167 6.26 -6.83 11.12
N VAL A 168 7.35 -6.43 10.47
CA VAL A 168 7.64 -5.02 10.15
C VAL A 168 6.67 -4.52 9.10
N ILE A 169 6.47 -5.30 8.02
CA ILE A 169 5.52 -4.93 6.95
C ILE A 169 4.09 -4.86 7.49
N MET A 170 3.68 -5.80 8.34
CA MET A 170 2.37 -5.81 8.99
C MET A 170 2.15 -4.55 9.83
N LYS A 171 3.16 -4.13 10.60
CA LYS A 171 3.10 -2.92 11.42
C LYS A 171 2.94 -1.68 10.54
N ALA A 172 3.72 -1.54 9.48
CA ALA A 172 3.64 -0.42 8.54
C ALA A 172 2.32 -0.41 7.75
N SER A 173 1.87 -1.56 7.27
CA SER A 173 0.64 -1.68 6.47
C SER A 173 -0.64 -1.67 7.31
N GLY A 174 -0.55 -1.98 8.60
CA GLY A 174 -1.70 -2.06 9.52
C GLY A 174 -2.55 -3.33 9.33
N HIS A 175 -1.91 -4.46 8.97
CA HIS A 175 -2.54 -5.78 9.02
C HIS A 175 -2.57 -6.27 10.47
N LYS A 176 -3.74 -6.72 10.92
CA LYS A 176 -3.95 -7.13 12.31
C LYS A 176 -3.61 -8.59 12.58
N THR A 177 -3.69 -9.42 11.55
CA THR A 177 -3.47 -10.87 11.67
C THR A 177 -2.54 -11.36 10.55
N MET A 178 -1.80 -12.41 10.81
CA MET A 178 -0.95 -13.06 9.82
C MET A 178 -1.78 -13.58 8.64
N SER A 179 -2.97 -14.11 8.87
CA SER A 179 -3.86 -14.60 7.80
C SER A 179 -4.29 -13.49 6.82
N MET A 180 -4.45 -12.25 7.31
CA MET A 180 -4.70 -11.10 6.44
C MET A 180 -3.46 -10.72 5.63
N PHE A 181 -2.26 -10.88 6.20
CA PHE A 181 -1.00 -10.56 5.54
C PHE A 181 -0.62 -11.62 4.52
N LEU A 182 -0.86 -12.90 4.80
CA LEU A 182 -0.53 -14.03 3.90
C LEU A 182 -1.20 -13.92 2.52
N ARG A 183 -2.31 -13.19 2.42
CA ARG A 183 -2.93 -12.86 1.11
C ARG A 183 -2.01 -12.04 0.19
N TYR A 184 -1.00 -11.38 0.75
CA TYR A 184 0.00 -10.56 0.05
C TYR A 184 1.37 -11.24 0.00
N ASN A 185 1.53 -12.37 0.70
CA ASN A 185 2.78 -13.11 0.79
C ASN A 185 2.78 -14.25 -0.22
N LEU A 186 2.72 -13.91 -1.50
CA LEU A 186 2.89 -14.86 -2.58
C LEU A 186 4.38 -15.15 -2.70
N VAL A 187 4.77 -16.36 -2.31
CA VAL A 187 6.12 -16.89 -2.49
C VAL A 187 6.19 -17.49 -3.88
N ASP A 188 7.14 -17.03 -4.68
CA ASP A 188 7.44 -17.59 -6.00
C ASP A 188 8.78 -18.36 -6.00
N ASP A 189 9.10 -19.02 -7.12
CA ASP A 189 10.34 -19.81 -7.23
C ASP A 189 11.60 -18.94 -7.07
N GLU A 190 11.54 -17.64 -7.39
CA GLU A 190 12.66 -16.73 -7.22
C GLU A 190 12.89 -16.42 -5.75
N ASP A 191 11.81 -16.30 -4.96
CA ASP A 191 11.91 -16.19 -3.50
C ASP A 191 12.59 -17.42 -2.89
N LEU A 192 12.24 -18.62 -3.37
CA LEU A 192 12.85 -19.88 -2.89
C LEU A 192 14.34 -19.95 -3.26
N ARG A 193 14.73 -19.52 -4.46
CA ARG A 193 16.14 -19.47 -4.87
C ARG A 193 16.94 -18.44 -4.07
N SER A 194 16.29 -17.41 -3.54
CA SER A 194 16.93 -16.37 -2.74
C SER A 194 17.10 -16.74 -1.26
N MET A 195 16.72 -17.96 -0.84
CA MET A 195 16.90 -18.42 0.53
C MET A 195 18.36 -18.35 0.94
N LYS A 196 18.60 -17.77 2.11
CA LYS A 196 19.93 -17.70 2.73
C LYS A 196 20.05 -18.82 3.74
N TRP A 197 21.16 -19.51 3.68
CA TRP A 197 21.53 -20.58 4.61
C TRP A 197 22.53 -19.99 5.61
N ASN A 198 22.30 -20.20 6.89
CA ASN A 198 23.27 -19.85 7.94
C ASN A 198 24.17 -21.07 8.16
N ASP A 199 25.13 -21.25 7.26
CA ASP A 199 26.03 -22.39 7.29
C ASP A 199 27.47 -21.91 7.54
N GLU A 200 27.88 -21.95 8.82
CA GLU A 200 29.25 -21.62 9.24
C GLU A 200 30.29 -22.56 8.62
N SER A 201 29.90 -23.75 8.13
CA SER A 201 30.78 -24.74 7.50
C SER A 201 31.29 -24.28 6.13
N ILE A 202 30.54 -23.40 5.43
CA ILE A 202 30.97 -22.85 4.12
C ILE A 202 32.14 -21.86 4.30
N GLU A 203 32.16 -21.08 5.39
CA GLU A 203 33.26 -20.17 5.66
C GLU A 203 34.55 -20.90 6.03
N MET A 204 34.47 -22.00 6.76
CA MET A 204 35.63 -22.83 7.06
C MET A 204 36.21 -23.49 5.80
N GLY A 205 35.37 -24.00 4.89
CA GLY A 205 35.83 -24.62 3.65
C GLY A 205 36.58 -23.65 2.71
N ASN A 206 36.19 -22.40 2.68
CA ASN A 206 36.87 -21.37 1.90
C ASN A 206 38.22 -20.94 2.52
N ARG A 207 38.29 -20.80 3.86
CA ARG A 207 39.54 -20.48 4.57
C ARG A 207 40.60 -21.58 4.43
N VAL A 208 40.20 -22.85 4.41
CA VAL A 208 41.12 -23.98 4.21
C VAL A 208 41.69 -23.98 2.79
N ARG A 209 40.89 -23.68 1.77
CA ARG A 209 41.35 -23.60 0.36
C ARG A 209 42.26 -22.39 0.09
N GLU A 210 42.10 -21.31 0.81
CA GLU A 210 42.98 -20.12 0.70
C GLU A 210 44.31 -20.30 1.44
N SER A 211 44.40 -21.24 2.41
CA SER A 211 45.63 -21.56 3.13
C SER A 211 46.48 -22.65 2.47
N GLU A 212 45.95 -23.31 1.44
CA GLU A 212 46.65 -24.37 0.67
C GLU A 212 47.21 -23.89 -0.69
N ASN A 213 47.01 -22.60 -1.04
CA ASN A 213 47.61 -21.92 -2.20
C ASN A 213 48.62 -20.89 -1.76
#